data_c7f95b3c7ca4b75d84e9aa51874e7c32
#
_entry.id   c7f95b3c7ca4b75d84e9aa51874e7c32
#
_cell.length_a   1.000
_cell.length_b   1.000
_cell.length_c   1.000
_cell.angle_alpha   90.00
_cell.angle_beta   90.00
_cell.angle_gamma   90.00
#
_symmetry.space_group_name_H-M   'P 1'
#
loop_
_entity.id
_entity.type
_entity.pdbx_description
1 polymer ?
#
loop_
_entity_poly.entity_id
_entity_poly.type
_entity_poly.pdbx_seq_one_letter_code
_entity_poly.pdbx_strand_id
1 'polypeptide(L)'
;MKDLPYSEPVKAYIACNLELEYALEYLMQRLEEAGVADKTCIVLTNDHYPYGLTEDEYNELAGQTLDTTFEKYRNSFICYVPGLSENIVVDEYCSTADILPTLLNLFGVDYDSRLLAGTDVLSSGLHVAVLSDKSFLTKTFRYDAGTETVIPADENTTVSDELAEAYRLYVDSRFQLSGNILNSDYYAHVFARESSGGSLADTVVFTDIKSIFNQASVLYMYRKGYVDPETPDTFGGKATARLGEFIDVLYRIAGRPETDNTALPSDCEDEEFNAAYPYYNAVCWAYQTRLLRQNDPNTDYDDKVDYQTACVLIRRYAIMAGVDTGVDQTQLRQLLRDNPDLNREAAKAMLWCDEKDITTRDSSLDELLASAGTRISRYQMTSFLFYLCTYELDIGS
;
A
#
# COMPACT_ATOMS: atom_id res chain seq x y z
N MET A 1 19.54 31.32 -24.60
CA MET A 1 19.92 29.92 -24.26
C MET A 1 21.39 29.62 -24.58
N LYS A 2 21.91 29.89 -25.80
CA LYS A 2 23.29 29.52 -26.19
C LYS A 2 24.37 30.14 -25.31
N ASP A 3 24.13 31.33 -24.78
CA ASP A 3 25.10 32.11 -23.99
C ASP A 3 25.00 31.87 -22.48
N LEU A 4 24.11 30.98 -22.04
CA LEU A 4 24.02 30.62 -20.62
C LEU A 4 25.22 29.72 -20.22
N PRO A 5 25.80 29.94 -19.02
CA PRO A 5 26.98 29.25 -18.57
C PRO A 5 26.67 27.87 -17.98
N TYR A 6 25.80 27.10 -18.64
CA TYR A 6 25.35 25.79 -18.22
C TYR A 6 25.64 24.71 -19.24
N SER A 7 25.69 23.47 -18.79
CA SER A 7 25.78 22.28 -19.64
C SER A 7 24.56 22.18 -20.60
N GLU A 8 24.69 21.42 -21.69
CA GLU A 8 23.62 21.31 -22.67
C GLU A 8 22.34 20.67 -22.07
N PRO A 9 22.39 19.62 -21.21
CA PRO A 9 21.19 19.10 -20.56
C PRO A 9 20.49 20.13 -19.66
N VAL A 10 21.26 20.90 -18.88
CA VAL A 10 20.69 21.97 -18.03
C VAL A 10 20.04 23.06 -18.88
N LYS A 11 20.68 23.48 -19.98
CA LYS A 11 20.06 24.42 -20.95
C LYS A 11 18.76 23.89 -21.56
N ALA A 12 18.74 22.59 -21.90
CA ALA A 12 17.52 21.95 -22.40
C ALA A 12 16.40 21.96 -21.36
N TYR A 13 16.71 21.63 -20.13
CA TYR A 13 15.76 21.69 -19.01
C TYR A 13 15.20 23.11 -18.80
N ILE A 14 16.07 24.13 -18.79
CA ILE A 14 15.63 25.53 -18.67
C ILE A 14 14.77 25.91 -19.89
N ALA A 15 15.10 25.46 -21.10
CA ALA A 15 14.29 25.74 -22.30
C ALA A 15 12.89 25.14 -22.21
N CYS A 16 12.74 23.89 -21.70
CA CYS A 16 11.43 23.29 -21.48
C CYS A 16 10.58 24.09 -20.47
N ASN A 17 11.20 24.55 -19.38
CA ASN A 17 10.50 25.39 -18.41
C ASN A 17 10.12 26.77 -18.98
N LEU A 18 10.91 27.32 -19.90
CA LEU A 18 10.55 28.56 -20.60
C LEU A 18 9.34 28.38 -21.53
N GLU A 19 9.19 27.23 -22.17
CA GLU A 19 7.98 26.90 -22.95
C GLU A 19 6.74 26.81 -22.06
N LEU A 20 6.89 26.30 -20.82
CA LEU A 20 5.81 26.32 -19.84
C LEU A 20 5.43 27.76 -19.44
N GLU A 21 6.42 28.63 -19.26
CA GLU A 21 6.20 30.08 -18.98
C GLU A 21 5.39 30.74 -20.12
N TYR A 22 5.76 30.50 -21.38
CA TYR A 22 4.98 31.02 -22.52
C TYR A 22 3.57 30.44 -22.59
N ALA A 23 3.39 29.17 -22.24
CA ALA A 23 2.07 28.55 -22.18
C ALA A 23 1.20 29.21 -21.10
N LEU A 24 1.78 29.52 -19.94
CA LEU A 24 1.10 30.23 -18.85
C LEU A 24 0.73 31.68 -19.25
N GLU A 25 1.66 32.41 -19.88
CA GLU A 25 1.40 33.74 -20.43
C GLU A 25 0.21 33.70 -21.41
N TYR A 26 0.21 32.76 -22.33
CA TYR A 26 -0.87 32.56 -23.29
C TYR A 26 -2.20 32.20 -22.58
N LEU A 27 -2.18 31.34 -21.58
CA LEU A 27 -3.36 31.02 -20.79
C LEU A 27 -3.95 32.27 -20.12
N MET A 28 -3.12 33.08 -19.48
CA MET A 28 -3.56 34.33 -18.83
C MET A 28 -4.21 35.28 -19.84
N GLN A 29 -3.58 35.48 -21.00
CA GLN A 29 -4.15 36.30 -22.06
C GLN A 29 -5.53 35.76 -22.51
N ARG A 30 -5.66 34.45 -22.70
CA ARG A 30 -6.94 33.84 -23.11
C ARG A 30 -8.03 33.97 -22.05
N LEU A 31 -7.69 33.90 -20.77
CA LEU A 31 -8.64 34.13 -19.67
C LEU A 31 -9.12 35.61 -19.61
N GLU A 32 -8.22 36.57 -19.87
CA GLU A 32 -8.56 37.98 -19.97
C GLU A 32 -9.47 38.21 -21.16
N GLU A 33 -9.15 37.71 -22.34
CA GLU A 33 -9.99 37.84 -23.56
C GLU A 33 -11.38 37.22 -23.37
N ALA A 34 -11.49 36.16 -22.59
CA ALA A 34 -12.75 35.49 -22.26
C ALA A 34 -13.54 36.24 -21.15
N GLY A 35 -12.96 37.23 -20.48
CA GLY A 35 -13.56 37.95 -19.38
C GLY A 35 -13.80 37.10 -18.12
N VAL A 36 -12.95 36.12 -17.88
CA VAL A 36 -13.04 35.22 -16.71
C VAL A 36 -11.77 35.22 -15.85
N ALA A 37 -10.76 36.00 -16.19
CA ALA A 37 -9.50 36.06 -15.48
C ALA A 37 -9.67 36.44 -13.99
N ASP A 38 -10.60 37.34 -13.71
CA ASP A 38 -10.95 37.79 -12.35
C ASP A 38 -11.67 36.75 -11.49
N LYS A 39 -12.05 35.61 -12.09
CA LYS A 39 -12.77 34.50 -11.46
C LYS A 39 -12.02 33.17 -11.54
N THR A 40 -10.80 33.18 -12.05
CA THR A 40 -9.99 31.98 -12.28
C THR A 40 -8.75 32.00 -11.39
N CYS A 41 -8.67 31.09 -10.44
CA CYS A 41 -7.45 30.82 -9.70
C CYS A 41 -6.59 29.82 -10.46
N ILE A 42 -5.28 30.03 -10.44
CA ILE A 42 -4.31 29.15 -11.10
C ILE A 42 -3.41 28.53 -10.04
N VAL A 43 -3.34 27.22 -10.03
CA VAL A 43 -2.53 26.45 -9.09
C VAL A 43 -1.43 25.74 -9.84
N LEU A 44 -0.22 25.91 -9.38
CA LEU A 44 0.99 25.34 -9.99
C LEU A 44 1.78 24.57 -8.93
N THR A 45 2.17 23.35 -9.27
CA THR A 45 3.10 22.53 -8.49
C THR A 45 3.84 21.58 -9.41
N ASN A 46 4.96 21.06 -8.96
CA ASN A 46 5.69 20.00 -9.67
C ASN A 46 5.01 18.65 -9.41
N ASP A 47 5.06 17.77 -10.39
CA ASP A 47 4.67 16.35 -10.26
C ASP A 47 5.82 15.49 -9.70
N HIS A 48 7.06 15.80 -10.06
CA HIS A 48 8.28 15.10 -9.61
C HIS A 48 9.54 15.97 -9.80
N TYR A 49 10.68 15.50 -9.30
CA TYR A 49 11.98 16.10 -9.60
C TYR A 49 12.42 15.79 -11.05
N PRO A 50 13.36 16.56 -11.65
CA PRO A 50 13.78 16.38 -13.04
C PRO A 50 14.60 15.11 -13.24
N TYR A 51 13.97 14.00 -13.59
CA TYR A 51 14.61 12.68 -13.81
C TYR A 51 15.66 12.67 -14.93
N GLY A 52 15.61 13.63 -15.86
CA GLY A 52 16.52 13.71 -16.99
C GLY A 52 17.86 14.35 -16.69
N LEU A 53 18.06 14.89 -15.47
CA LEU A 53 19.33 15.48 -15.02
C LEU A 53 20.07 14.51 -14.12
N THR A 54 21.40 14.44 -14.30
CA THR A 54 22.31 13.79 -13.35
C THR A 54 22.46 14.62 -12.08
N GLU A 55 23.04 14.04 -11.03
CA GLU A 55 23.31 14.77 -9.79
C GLU A 55 24.23 15.99 -9.99
N ASP A 56 25.25 15.87 -10.83
CA ASP A 56 26.15 16.97 -11.16
C ASP A 56 25.42 18.10 -11.90
N GLU A 57 24.55 17.78 -12.85
CA GLU A 57 23.72 18.75 -13.58
C GLU A 57 22.68 19.40 -12.67
N TYR A 58 22.15 18.65 -11.70
CA TYR A 58 21.25 19.18 -10.67
C TYR A 58 21.97 20.20 -9.79
N ASN A 59 23.18 19.86 -9.33
CA ASN A 59 24.03 20.75 -8.55
C ASN A 59 24.44 21.99 -9.36
N GLU A 60 24.74 21.82 -10.64
CA GLU A 60 25.02 22.92 -11.57
C GLU A 60 23.83 23.88 -11.67
N LEU A 61 22.61 23.35 -11.85
CA LEU A 61 21.38 24.15 -11.93
C LEU A 61 21.10 24.90 -10.61
N ALA A 62 21.31 24.24 -9.47
CA ALA A 62 21.11 24.80 -8.14
C ALA A 62 22.21 25.80 -7.73
N GLY A 63 23.39 25.76 -8.38
CA GLY A 63 24.55 26.57 -8.01
C GLY A 63 25.23 26.14 -6.70
N GLN A 64 24.89 24.94 -6.19
CA GLN A 64 25.43 24.37 -4.96
C GLN A 64 25.25 22.85 -4.95
N THR A 65 26.02 22.15 -4.10
CA THR A 65 25.78 20.73 -3.87
C THR A 65 24.53 20.55 -3.03
N LEU A 66 23.57 19.79 -3.56
CA LEU A 66 22.30 19.49 -2.90
C LEU A 66 22.37 18.21 -2.08
N ASP A 67 21.67 18.18 -0.97
CA ASP A 67 21.36 16.95 -0.25
C ASP A 67 20.39 16.13 -1.08
N THR A 68 20.86 15.00 -1.61
CA THR A 68 20.07 14.12 -2.48
C THR A 68 18.98 13.34 -1.73
N THR A 69 19.07 13.26 -0.41
CA THR A 69 18.04 12.64 0.43
C THR A 69 16.79 13.51 0.52
N PHE A 70 16.96 14.82 0.70
CA PHE A 70 15.87 15.75 0.96
C PHE A 70 15.70 16.81 -0.14
N GLU A 71 16.77 17.55 -0.45
CA GLU A 71 16.66 18.80 -1.23
C GLU A 71 16.29 18.58 -2.69
N LYS A 72 16.63 17.43 -3.29
CA LYS A 72 16.24 17.13 -4.68
C LYS A 72 14.70 17.02 -4.84
N TYR A 73 13.97 16.73 -3.76
CA TYR A 73 12.50 16.64 -3.78
C TYR A 73 11.81 17.97 -3.46
N ARG A 74 12.59 19.01 -3.16
CA ARG A 74 12.03 20.33 -2.89
C ARG A 74 11.36 20.87 -4.14
N ASN A 75 10.08 21.23 -4.02
CA ASN A 75 9.34 21.89 -5.07
C ASN A 75 8.57 23.09 -4.54
N SER A 76 7.80 23.75 -5.40
CA SER A 76 6.99 24.91 -5.05
C SER A 76 5.51 24.61 -5.25
N PHE A 77 4.70 25.10 -4.33
CA PHE A 77 3.25 25.20 -4.49
C PHE A 77 2.90 26.69 -4.64
N ILE A 78 2.35 27.07 -5.78
CA ILE A 78 1.97 28.46 -6.10
C ILE A 78 0.47 28.47 -6.35
N CYS A 79 -0.24 29.36 -5.65
CA CYS A 79 -1.66 29.61 -5.88
C CYS A 79 -1.84 31.09 -6.27
N TYR A 80 -2.14 31.35 -7.54
CA TYR A 80 -2.50 32.66 -8.02
C TYR A 80 -4.00 32.88 -7.78
N VAL A 81 -4.32 33.90 -7.00
CA VAL A 81 -5.70 34.33 -6.68
C VAL A 81 -5.91 35.74 -7.22
N PRO A 82 -6.83 35.93 -8.17
CA PRO A 82 -7.11 37.26 -8.72
C PRO A 82 -7.56 38.27 -7.62
N GLY A 83 -7.06 39.49 -7.71
CA GLY A 83 -7.44 40.55 -6.76
C GLY A 83 -6.76 40.49 -5.39
N LEU A 84 -5.85 39.54 -5.17
CA LEU A 84 -5.03 39.54 -3.97
C LEU A 84 -4.05 40.73 -4.01
N SER A 85 -4.11 41.59 -3.00
CA SER A 85 -3.33 42.85 -2.98
C SER A 85 -1.88 42.66 -2.53
N GLU A 86 -1.61 41.60 -1.79
CA GLU A 86 -0.29 41.28 -1.23
C GLU A 86 0.02 39.80 -1.40
N ASN A 87 1.28 39.47 -1.69
CA ASN A 87 1.73 38.09 -1.74
C ASN A 87 1.80 37.50 -0.34
N ILE A 88 1.22 36.31 -0.18
CA ILE A 88 1.35 35.52 1.04
C ILE A 88 2.45 34.48 0.78
N VAL A 89 3.48 34.52 1.61
CA VAL A 89 4.56 33.53 1.58
C VAL A 89 4.40 32.63 2.80
N VAL A 90 4.23 31.34 2.55
CA VAL A 90 4.18 30.30 3.59
C VAL A 90 5.52 29.61 3.62
N ASP A 91 6.30 29.85 4.66
CA ASP A 91 7.62 29.27 4.87
C ASP A 91 7.53 28.08 5.85
N GLU A 92 6.58 27.19 5.58
CA GLU A 92 6.37 25.97 6.34
C GLU A 92 6.59 24.75 5.45
N TYR A 93 7.04 23.65 6.03
CA TYR A 93 7.14 22.40 5.30
C TYR A 93 5.76 21.81 5.02
N CYS A 94 5.51 21.42 3.78
CA CYS A 94 4.27 20.75 3.37
C CYS A 94 4.54 19.68 2.33
N SER A 95 3.57 18.82 2.13
CA SER A 95 3.59 17.74 1.13
C SER A 95 2.53 18.01 0.04
N THR A 96 2.64 17.32 -1.10
CA THR A 96 1.63 17.42 -2.16
C THR A 96 0.22 17.01 -1.70
N ALA A 97 0.12 16.13 -0.69
CA ALA A 97 -1.15 15.76 -0.06
C ALA A 97 -1.86 16.95 0.61
N ASP A 98 -1.13 18.00 0.99
CA ASP A 98 -1.65 19.17 1.69
C ASP A 98 -2.27 20.22 0.73
N ILE A 99 -2.05 20.07 -0.58
CA ILE A 99 -2.57 21.00 -1.60
C ILE A 99 -4.10 21.02 -1.61
N LEU A 100 -4.73 19.86 -1.69
CA LEU A 100 -6.18 19.77 -1.79
C LEU A 100 -6.91 20.34 -0.57
N PRO A 101 -6.60 19.95 0.69
CA PRO A 101 -7.25 20.56 1.86
C PRO A 101 -7.01 22.07 1.96
N THR A 102 -5.83 22.55 1.54
CA THR A 102 -5.53 23.99 1.49
C THR A 102 -6.46 24.72 0.53
N LEU A 103 -6.64 24.19 -0.68
CA LEU A 103 -7.53 24.79 -1.69
C LEU A 103 -8.99 24.73 -1.25
N LEU A 104 -9.46 23.64 -0.67
CA LEU A 104 -10.82 23.51 -0.18
C LEU A 104 -11.12 24.56 0.89
N ASN A 105 -10.22 24.76 1.85
CA ASN A 105 -10.37 25.81 2.86
C ASN A 105 -10.26 27.23 2.26
N LEU A 106 -9.29 27.46 1.36
CA LEU A 106 -9.10 28.74 0.71
C LEU A 106 -10.36 29.20 -0.07
N PHE A 107 -11.05 28.25 -0.72
CA PHE A 107 -12.27 28.52 -1.46
C PHE A 107 -13.56 28.38 -0.64
N GLY A 108 -13.47 28.11 0.66
CA GLY A 108 -14.62 27.95 1.54
C GLY A 108 -15.52 26.77 1.14
N VAL A 109 -14.95 25.73 0.60
CA VAL A 109 -15.67 24.50 0.25
C VAL A 109 -15.80 23.63 1.50
N ASP A 110 -17.02 23.32 1.88
CA ASP A 110 -17.27 22.37 2.98
C ASP A 110 -16.80 20.98 2.59
N TYR A 111 -15.97 20.38 3.43
CA TYR A 111 -15.48 19.00 3.26
C TYR A 111 -15.23 18.32 4.59
N ASP A 112 -15.25 17.00 4.57
CA ASP A 112 -14.87 16.19 5.73
C ASP A 112 -13.36 15.93 5.72
N SER A 113 -12.64 16.57 6.65
CA SER A 113 -11.18 16.42 6.76
C SER A 113 -10.70 15.00 7.03
N ARG A 114 -11.59 14.10 7.51
CA ARG A 114 -11.28 12.67 7.71
C ARG A 114 -11.05 11.94 6.38
N LEU A 115 -11.51 12.52 5.26
CA LEU A 115 -11.40 11.94 3.92
C LEU A 115 -10.06 12.25 3.25
N LEU A 116 -9.24 13.10 3.85
CA LEU A 116 -7.98 13.56 3.27
C LEU A 116 -6.80 13.21 4.18
N ALA A 117 -5.72 12.72 3.58
CA ALA A 117 -4.48 12.44 4.30
C ALA A 117 -3.65 13.71 4.57
N GLY A 118 -3.90 14.80 3.82
CA GLY A 118 -3.22 16.08 3.96
C GLY A 118 -3.87 17.00 4.97
N THR A 119 -3.20 18.13 5.23
CA THR A 119 -3.64 19.22 6.12
C THR A 119 -3.57 20.56 5.38
N ASP A 120 -4.35 21.54 5.82
CA ASP A 120 -4.28 22.90 5.28
C ASP A 120 -2.97 23.57 5.70
N VAL A 121 -2.15 24.00 4.72
CA VAL A 121 -0.87 24.69 4.98
C VAL A 121 -1.01 26.07 5.57
N LEU A 122 -2.20 26.68 5.51
CA LEU A 122 -2.50 27.98 6.12
C LEU A 122 -2.98 27.84 7.57
N SER A 123 -3.19 26.62 8.06
CA SER A 123 -3.62 26.37 9.43
C SER A 123 -2.44 26.47 10.42
N SER A 124 -2.76 26.55 11.70
CA SER A 124 -1.78 26.49 12.81
C SER A 124 -1.40 25.05 13.20
N GLY A 125 -1.72 24.06 12.37
CA GLY A 125 -1.44 22.64 12.63
C GLY A 125 0.05 22.26 12.49
N LEU A 126 0.32 20.96 12.56
CA LEU A 126 1.67 20.45 12.32
C LEU A 126 2.02 20.54 10.84
N HIS A 127 3.15 21.15 10.53
CA HIS A 127 3.68 21.29 9.19
C HIS A 127 4.85 20.31 9.01
N VAL A 128 4.65 19.33 8.12
CA VAL A 128 5.63 18.24 7.88
C VAL A 128 5.65 17.93 6.39
N ALA A 129 6.80 18.11 5.76
CA ALA A 129 7.02 17.56 4.42
C ALA A 129 7.40 16.07 4.54
N VAL A 130 6.63 15.21 3.90
CA VAL A 130 6.78 13.75 3.99
C VAL A 130 7.23 13.19 2.65
N LEU A 131 8.28 12.37 2.66
CA LEU A 131 8.78 11.65 1.49
C LEU A 131 8.19 10.23 1.41
N SER A 132 8.27 9.61 0.25
CA SER A 132 7.67 8.29 -0.03
C SER A 132 8.26 7.14 0.82
N ASP A 133 9.51 7.28 1.27
CA ASP A 133 10.20 6.34 2.15
C ASP A 133 9.92 6.57 3.64
N LYS A 134 9.00 7.50 3.96
CA LYS A 134 8.66 7.99 5.29
C LYS A 134 9.73 8.86 5.95
N SER A 135 10.77 9.25 5.23
CA SER A 135 11.60 10.38 5.65
C SER A 135 10.77 11.66 5.69
N PHE A 136 11.10 12.58 6.57
CA PHE A 136 10.31 13.81 6.69
C PHE A 136 11.15 15.00 7.17
N LEU A 137 10.61 16.20 6.88
CA LEU A 137 11.20 17.48 7.29
C LEU A 137 10.20 18.28 8.11
N THR A 138 10.71 18.90 9.16
CA THR A 138 10.02 19.87 10.01
C THR A 138 10.87 21.14 10.15
N LYS A 139 10.37 22.19 10.75
CA LYS A 139 11.18 23.37 11.07
C LYS A 139 12.33 23.10 12.04
N THR A 140 12.19 22.10 12.89
CA THR A 140 13.12 21.85 13.99
C THR A 140 14.10 20.72 13.70
N PHE A 141 13.73 19.78 12.85
CA PHE A 141 14.59 18.64 12.50
C PHE A 141 14.12 17.94 11.23
N ARG A 142 14.99 17.11 10.66
CA ARG A 142 14.73 16.16 9.59
C ARG A 142 14.90 14.74 10.14
N TYR A 143 14.15 13.80 9.59
CA TYR A 143 14.29 12.38 9.87
C TYR A 143 14.56 11.61 8.59
N ASP A 144 15.67 10.92 8.53
CA ASP A 144 16.04 10.01 7.46
C ASP A 144 15.61 8.59 7.85
N ALA A 145 14.60 8.05 7.18
CA ALA A 145 14.08 6.71 7.45
C ALA A 145 15.00 5.59 6.99
N GLY A 146 15.86 5.86 5.99
CA GLY A 146 16.83 4.88 5.47
C GLY A 146 17.97 4.61 6.46
N THR A 147 18.37 5.63 7.21
CA THR A 147 19.42 5.52 8.23
C THR A 147 18.92 5.59 9.67
N GLU A 148 17.61 5.79 9.85
CA GLU A 148 16.96 6.02 11.16
C GLU A 148 17.58 7.18 11.95
N THR A 149 18.02 8.24 11.24
CA THR A 149 18.78 9.33 11.83
C THR A 149 17.91 10.59 11.99
N VAL A 150 17.95 11.18 13.18
CA VAL A 150 17.39 12.51 13.47
C VAL A 150 18.48 13.56 13.24
N ILE A 151 18.20 14.54 12.37
CA ILE A 151 19.12 15.62 11.99
C ILE A 151 18.49 16.93 12.45
N PRO A 152 19.00 17.60 13.51
CA PRO A 152 18.50 18.90 13.94
C PRO A 152 18.61 19.96 12.83
N ALA A 153 17.72 20.94 12.83
CA ALA A 153 17.70 22.02 11.83
C ALA A 153 18.96 22.90 11.91
N ASP A 154 19.49 23.09 13.10
CA ASP A 154 20.71 23.84 13.37
C ASP A 154 21.45 23.32 14.62
N GLU A 155 22.67 23.82 14.84
CA GLU A 155 23.55 23.38 15.94
C GLU A 155 22.99 23.72 17.35
N ASN A 156 22.02 24.60 17.47
CA ASN A 156 21.42 25.01 18.73
C ASN A 156 20.11 24.29 19.02
N THR A 157 19.58 23.56 18.05
CA THR A 157 18.34 22.81 18.17
C THR A 157 18.56 21.47 18.81
N THR A 158 17.89 21.22 19.95
CA THR A 158 17.88 19.91 20.61
C THR A 158 16.56 19.21 20.33
N VAL A 159 16.62 18.01 19.83
CA VAL A 159 15.45 17.16 19.54
C VAL A 159 15.44 16.02 20.53
N SER A 160 14.38 15.90 21.32
CA SER A 160 14.25 14.75 22.22
C SER A 160 13.74 13.51 21.47
N ASP A 161 14.08 12.33 22.00
CA ASP A 161 13.64 11.05 21.41
C ASP A 161 12.11 10.95 21.39
N GLU A 162 11.41 11.48 22.43
CA GLU A 162 9.97 11.50 22.50
C GLU A 162 9.35 12.38 21.40
N LEU A 163 9.96 13.52 21.10
CA LEU A 163 9.50 14.41 20.03
C LEU A 163 9.69 13.74 18.66
N ALA A 164 10.86 13.18 18.41
CA ALA A 164 11.14 12.48 17.17
C ALA A 164 10.18 11.30 16.96
N GLU A 165 9.92 10.51 18.01
CA GLU A 165 8.99 9.39 17.95
C GLU A 165 7.54 9.85 17.73
N ALA A 166 7.12 10.96 18.34
CA ALA A 166 5.79 11.52 18.10
C ALA A 166 5.57 11.90 16.62
N TYR A 167 6.58 12.50 15.98
CA TYR A 167 6.51 12.82 14.55
C TYR A 167 6.57 11.57 13.67
N ARG A 168 7.35 10.56 14.02
CA ARG A 168 7.35 9.27 13.30
C ARG A 168 5.97 8.62 13.33
N LEU A 169 5.34 8.56 14.50
CA LEU A 169 3.99 8.04 14.66
C LEU A 169 2.96 8.86 13.88
N TYR A 170 3.11 10.18 13.85
CA TYR A 170 2.27 11.06 13.04
C TYR A 170 2.40 10.76 11.54
N VAL A 171 3.63 10.66 11.02
CA VAL A 171 3.89 10.31 9.62
C VAL A 171 3.33 8.93 9.30
N ASP A 172 3.58 7.93 10.12
CA ASP A 172 3.04 6.59 9.96
C ASP A 172 1.50 6.59 9.92
N SER A 173 0.85 7.38 10.77
CA SER A 173 -0.61 7.50 10.77
C SER A 173 -1.16 8.11 9.47
N ARG A 174 -0.46 9.05 8.85
CA ARG A 174 -0.83 9.63 7.54
C ARG A 174 -0.72 8.59 6.41
N PHE A 175 0.34 7.80 6.38
CA PHE A 175 0.47 6.68 5.44
C PHE A 175 -0.64 5.64 5.65
N GLN A 176 -0.95 5.30 6.91
CA GLN A 176 -2.04 4.38 7.23
C GLN A 176 -3.38 4.91 6.74
N LEU A 177 -3.68 6.18 6.97
CA LEU A 177 -4.91 6.80 6.48
C LEU A 177 -4.98 6.76 4.95
N SER A 178 -3.90 7.16 4.27
CA SER A 178 -3.81 7.11 2.80
C SER A 178 -4.02 5.68 2.27
N GLY A 179 -3.36 4.69 2.87
CA GLY A 179 -3.53 3.29 2.52
C GLY A 179 -4.97 2.79 2.75
N ASN A 180 -5.60 3.19 3.86
CA ASN A 180 -6.99 2.83 4.14
C ASN A 180 -7.96 3.46 3.13
N ILE A 181 -7.74 4.71 2.74
CA ILE A 181 -8.55 5.39 1.72
C ILE A 181 -8.50 4.60 0.40
N LEU A 182 -7.30 4.19 -0.02
CA LEU A 182 -7.10 3.51 -1.30
C LEU A 182 -7.56 2.04 -1.31
N ASN A 183 -7.34 1.32 -0.21
CA ASN A 183 -7.42 -0.15 -0.23
C ASN A 183 -8.64 -0.73 0.50
N SER A 184 -9.43 0.07 1.20
CA SER A 184 -10.52 -0.45 2.05
C SER A 184 -11.89 0.14 1.79
N ASP A 185 -12.10 0.77 0.61
CA ASP A 185 -13.36 1.48 0.31
C ASP A 185 -13.78 2.44 1.46
N TYR A 186 -12.77 3.14 2.00
CA TYR A 186 -12.90 3.98 3.18
C TYR A 186 -14.01 5.01 3.03
N TYR A 187 -14.16 5.61 1.85
CA TYR A 187 -15.19 6.61 1.59
C TYR A 187 -16.60 6.03 1.66
N ALA A 188 -16.84 4.87 1.08
CA ALA A 188 -18.12 4.20 1.20
C ALA A 188 -18.47 3.91 2.67
N HIS A 189 -17.46 3.57 3.48
CA HIS A 189 -17.63 3.37 4.91
C HIS A 189 -18.03 4.65 5.65
N VAL A 190 -17.34 5.76 5.42
CA VAL A 190 -17.65 7.05 6.06
C VAL A 190 -19.06 7.48 5.67
N PHE A 191 -19.39 7.50 4.38
CA PHE A 191 -20.70 7.92 3.88
C PHE A 191 -21.84 6.98 4.26
N ALA A 192 -21.65 5.66 4.24
CA ALA A 192 -22.66 4.70 4.68
C ALA A 192 -23.03 4.89 6.16
N ARG A 193 -22.05 5.24 7.00
CA ARG A 193 -22.29 5.49 8.43
C ARG A 193 -23.04 6.78 8.68
N GLU A 194 -22.76 7.84 7.94
CA GLU A 194 -23.53 9.10 8.03
C GLU A 194 -24.99 8.85 7.64
N SER A 195 -25.23 8.02 6.63
CA SER A 195 -26.59 7.66 6.19
C SER A 195 -27.33 6.78 7.20
N SER A 196 -26.62 6.01 8.01
CA SER A 196 -27.18 5.07 9.00
C SER A 196 -27.23 5.62 10.43
N GLY A 197 -26.71 6.81 10.66
CA GLY A 197 -26.61 7.40 12.01
C GLY A 197 -25.59 6.70 12.94
N GLY A 198 -24.69 5.88 12.37
CA GLY A 198 -23.67 5.16 13.11
C GLY A 198 -22.54 6.07 13.63
N SER A 199 -22.08 5.83 14.86
CA SER A 199 -20.96 6.51 15.48
C SER A 199 -19.63 6.01 14.91
N LEU A 200 -18.61 6.89 14.82
CA LEU A 200 -17.21 6.50 14.53
C LEU A 200 -16.63 5.47 15.52
N ALA A 201 -17.29 5.28 16.67
CA ALA A 201 -16.91 4.29 17.68
C ALA A 201 -16.92 2.83 17.20
N ASP A 202 -17.62 2.51 16.08
CA ASP A 202 -17.67 1.14 15.54
C ASP A 202 -16.56 0.83 14.52
N THR A 203 -15.53 1.68 14.40
CA THR A 203 -14.35 1.35 13.59
C THR A 203 -13.56 0.28 14.32
N VAL A 204 -13.53 -0.94 13.79
CA VAL A 204 -12.70 -2.00 14.34
C VAL A 204 -11.24 -1.58 14.17
N VAL A 205 -10.58 -1.36 15.29
CA VAL A 205 -9.15 -1.08 15.37
C VAL A 205 -8.51 -2.27 16.06
N PHE A 206 -7.74 -3.06 15.32
CA PHE A 206 -6.95 -4.11 15.91
C PHE A 206 -5.67 -3.52 16.49
N THR A 207 -5.50 -3.61 17.80
CA THR A 207 -4.39 -2.99 18.55
C THR A 207 -3.03 -3.67 18.32
N ASP A 208 -3.04 -4.91 17.84
CA ASP A 208 -1.85 -5.70 17.56
C ASP A 208 -1.27 -5.50 16.14
N ILE A 209 -1.97 -4.81 15.24
CA ILE A 209 -1.50 -4.58 13.87
C ILE A 209 -0.68 -3.28 13.81
N LYS A 210 0.63 -3.42 13.67
CA LYS A 210 1.56 -2.28 13.57
C LYS A 210 1.98 -1.92 12.14
N SER A 211 1.91 -2.88 11.21
CA SER A 211 2.29 -2.67 9.80
C SER A 211 1.10 -2.19 8.98
N ILE A 212 1.30 -1.14 8.18
CA ILE A 212 0.30 -0.60 7.24
C ILE A 212 -0.19 -1.68 6.27
N PHE A 213 0.73 -2.46 5.72
CA PHE A 213 0.39 -3.52 4.76
C PHE A 213 -0.50 -4.59 5.39
N ASN A 214 -0.15 -5.02 6.61
CA ASN A 214 -0.98 -5.97 7.35
C ASN A 214 -2.34 -5.37 7.71
N GLN A 215 -2.40 -4.07 7.99
CA GLN A 215 -3.66 -3.41 8.35
C GLN A 215 -4.63 -3.38 7.17
N ALA A 216 -4.16 -3.01 5.97
CA ALA A 216 -5.00 -2.96 4.78
C ALA A 216 -5.57 -4.34 4.43
N SER A 217 -4.72 -5.37 4.36
CA SER A 217 -5.14 -6.73 4.04
C SER A 217 -6.07 -7.34 5.09
N VAL A 218 -5.74 -7.17 6.38
CA VAL A 218 -6.57 -7.70 7.48
C VAL A 218 -7.94 -7.02 7.52
N LEU A 219 -7.98 -5.69 7.43
CA LEU A 219 -9.25 -4.97 7.48
C LEU A 219 -10.15 -5.27 6.28
N TYR A 220 -9.58 -5.38 5.08
CA TYR A 220 -10.33 -5.81 3.89
C TYR A 220 -10.91 -7.20 4.09
N MET A 221 -10.08 -8.18 4.42
CA MET A 221 -10.49 -9.58 4.57
C MET A 221 -11.49 -9.77 5.73
N TYR A 222 -11.31 -9.05 6.84
CA TYR A 222 -12.25 -9.04 7.96
C TYR A 222 -13.61 -8.45 7.57
N ARG A 223 -13.64 -7.31 6.89
CA ARG A 223 -14.87 -6.64 6.45
C ARG A 223 -15.68 -7.45 5.44
N LYS A 224 -14.98 -8.18 4.57
CA LYS A 224 -15.62 -9.14 3.65
C LYS A 224 -16.12 -10.41 4.39
N GLY A 225 -15.79 -10.57 5.68
CA GLY A 225 -16.15 -11.75 6.45
C GLY A 225 -15.34 -13.00 6.09
N TYR A 226 -14.16 -12.81 5.52
CA TYR A 226 -13.28 -13.91 5.10
C TYR A 226 -12.39 -14.40 6.24
N VAL A 227 -12.00 -13.52 7.17
CA VAL A 227 -11.20 -13.86 8.35
C VAL A 227 -11.88 -13.41 9.62
N ASP A 228 -11.63 -14.11 10.73
CA ASP A 228 -12.10 -13.75 12.06
C ASP A 228 -10.94 -13.25 12.92
N PRO A 229 -11.16 -12.25 13.80
CA PRO A 229 -10.16 -11.82 14.77
C PRO A 229 -10.04 -12.83 15.90
N GLU A 230 -8.91 -12.80 16.61
CA GLU A 230 -8.70 -13.62 17.81
C GLU A 230 -9.57 -13.13 18.97
N THR A 231 -9.68 -11.81 19.11
CA THR A 231 -10.55 -11.11 20.06
C THR A 231 -11.20 -9.89 19.36
N PRO A 232 -12.19 -9.24 19.97
CA PRO A 232 -12.81 -8.05 19.35
C PRO A 232 -11.83 -6.93 19.01
N ASP A 233 -10.68 -6.85 19.67
CA ASP A 233 -9.67 -5.78 19.56
C ASP A 233 -8.28 -6.27 19.15
N THR A 234 -8.09 -7.57 18.90
CA THR A 234 -6.83 -8.15 18.41
C THR A 234 -7.08 -9.14 17.28
N PHE A 235 -6.27 -9.04 16.22
CA PHE A 235 -6.34 -9.97 15.09
C PHE A 235 -5.59 -11.28 15.34
N GLY A 236 -4.54 -11.26 16.17
CA GLY A 236 -3.68 -12.43 16.43
C GLY A 236 -2.77 -12.78 15.25
N GLY A 237 -2.41 -11.79 14.42
CA GLY A 237 -1.73 -12.01 13.14
C GLY A 237 -0.34 -12.62 13.21
N LYS A 238 0.34 -12.56 14.35
CA LYS A 238 1.63 -13.21 14.58
C LYS A 238 1.53 -14.72 14.83
N ALA A 239 0.34 -15.22 15.17
CA ALA A 239 0.12 -16.65 15.30
C ALA A 239 0.36 -17.35 13.96
N THR A 240 0.77 -18.60 13.99
CA THR A 240 0.97 -19.40 12.77
C THR A 240 -0.39 -19.79 12.19
N ALA A 241 -0.57 -19.60 10.88
CA ALA A 241 -1.77 -20.03 10.17
C ALA A 241 -1.90 -21.56 10.18
N ARG A 242 -3.13 -22.06 10.40
CA ARG A 242 -3.46 -23.48 10.35
C ARG A 242 -4.08 -23.84 9.01
N LEU A 243 -3.94 -25.11 8.60
CA LEU A 243 -4.45 -25.59 7.32
C LEU A 243 -5.98 -25.44 7.23
N GLY A 244 -6.70 -25.84 8.27
CA GLY A 244 -8.16 -25.68 8.33
C GLY A 244 -8.61 -24.24 8.22
N GLU A 245 -7.93 -23.32 8.90
CA GLU A 245 -8.19 -21.88 8.80
C GLU A 245 -7.94 -21.36 7.38
N PHE A 246 -6.82 -21.74 6.76
CA PHE A 246 -6.48 -21.34 5.40
C PHE A 246 -7.56 -21.78 4.38
N ILE A 247 -8.01 -23.03 4.52
CA ILE A 247 -9.06 -23.60 3.68
C ILE A 247 -10.40 -22.90 3.93
N ASP A 248 -10.74 -22.59 5.19
CA ASP A 248 -11.96 -21.87 5.53
C ASP A 248 -12.00 -20.47 4.93
N VAL A 249 -10.87 -19.76 4.91
CA VAL A 249 -10.78 -18.46 4.24
C VAL A 249 -11.07 -18.60 2.74
N LEU A 250 -10.48 -19.59 2.05
CA LEU A 250 -10.77 -19.85 0.64
C LEU A 250 -12.23 -20.26 0.39
N TYR A 251 -12.83 -21.05 1.27
CA TYR A 251 -14.22 -21.43 1.24
C TYR A 251 -15.15 -20.22 1.37
N ARG A 252 -14.82 -19.29 2.27
CA ARG A 252 -15.55 -18.02 2.44
C ARG A 252 -15.42 -17.12 1.21
N ILE A 253 -14.23 -17.02 0.62
CA ILE A 253 -14.00 -16.29 -0.64
C ILE A 253 -14.87 -16.89 -1.76
N ALA A 254 -15.02 -18.21 -1.82
CA ALA A 254 -15.90 -18.91 -2.77
C ALA A 254 -17.40 -18.71 -2.51
N GLY A 255 -17.78 -17.96 -1.47
CA GLY A 255 -19.18 -17.70 -1.12
C GLY A 255 -19.85 -18.79 -0.27
N ARG A 256 -19.08 -19.66 0.36
CA ARG A 256 -19.56 -20.77 1.21
C ARG A 256 -20.57 -21.67 0.48
N PRO A 257 -20.20 -22.28 -0.65
CA PRO A 257 -21.10 -23.12 -1.41
C PRO A 257 -21.61 -24.31 -0.56
N GLU A 258 -22.78 -24.84 -0.91
CA GLU A 258 -23.28 -26.06 -0.28
C GLU A 258 -22.29 -27.22 -0.48
N THR A 259 -22.11 -28.01 0.55
CA THR A 259 -21.12 -29.10 0.56
C THR A 259 -21.66 -30.30 1.34
N ASP A 260 -21.13 -31.46 1.03
CA ASP A 260 -21.37 -32.71 1.74
C ASP A 260 -20.03 -33.44 2.02
N ASN A 261 -20.07 -34.57 2.69
CA ASN A 261 -18.89 -35.33 3.06
C ASN A 261 -18.54 -36.45 2.07
N THR A 262 -19.22 -36.55 0.93
CA THR A 262 -19.05 -37.70 -0.01
C THR A 262 -17.68 -37.79 -0.65
N ALA A 263 -16.96 -36.68 -0.72
CA ALA A 263 -15.60 -36.61 -1.28
C ALA A 263 -14.49 -36.76 -0.22
N LEU A 264 -14.84 -36.82 1.07
CA LEU A 264 -13.85 -37.01 2.12
C LEU A 264 -13.19 -38.39 2.00
N PRO A 265 -11.87 -38.50 2.23
CA PRO A 265 -11.23 -39.81 2.41
C PRO A 265 -11.89 -40.57 3.55
N SER A 266 -12.01 -41.91 3.39
CA SER A 266 -12.72 -42.77 4.34
C SER A 266 -12.08 -42.87 5.75
N ASP A 267 -10.86 -42.38 5.90
CA ASP A 267 -10.07 -42.32 7.13
C ASP A 267 -10.00 -40.89 7.73
N CYS A 268 -10.70 -39.94 7.15
CA CYS A 268 -10.67 -38.55 7.64
C CYS A 268 -11.69 -38.26 8.75
N GLU A 269 -12.83 -38.96 8.81
CA GLU A 269 -13.82 -38.76 9.88
C GLU A 269 -13.46 -39.60 11.12
N ASP A 270 -13.24 -38.93 12.22
CA ASP A 270 -12.95 -39.53 13.52
C ASP A 270 -13.67 -38.77 14.66
N GLU A 271 -13.31 -39.04 15.91
CA GLU A 271 -13.89 -38.35 17.08
C GLU A 271 -13.58 -36.86 17.11
N GLU A 272 -12.44 -36.40 16.54
CA GLU A 272 -11.96 -35.03 16.52
C GLU A 272 -12.42 -34.27 15.28
N PHE A 273 -12.40 -34.91 14.09
CA PHE A 273 -12.83 -34.34 12.83
C PHE A 273 -14.22 -34.86 12.42
N ASN A 274 -15.24 -34.14 12.77
CA ASN A 274 -16.64 -34.42 12.47
C ASN A 274 -17.43 -33.12 12.24
N ALA A 275 -18.74 -33.19 12.04
CA ALA A 275 -19.59 -32.03 11.75
C ALA A 275 -19.55 -30.89 12.80
N ALA A 276 -19.01 -31.13 13.97
CA ALA A 276 -18.79 -30.11 15.00
C ALA A 276 -17.43 -29.41 14.90
N TYR A 277 -16.53 -29.92 14.05
CA TYR A 277 -15.23 -29.29 13.83
C TYR A 277 -15.39 -27.93 13.12
N PRO A 278 -14.72 -26.88 13.58
CA PRO A 278 -14.94 -25.52 13.09
C PRO A 278 -14.83 -25.33 11.57
N TYR A 279 -13.96 -26.09 10.92
CA TYR A 279 -13.69 -25.98 9.49
C TYR A 279 -14.25 -27.17 8.68
N TYR A 280 -15.13 -28.00 9.26
CA TYR A 280 -15.64 -29.23 8.62
C TYR A 280 -16.20 -28.98 7.21
N ASN A 281 -17.11 -28.03 7.06
CA ASN A 281 -17.72 -27.73 5.75
C ASN A 281 -16.68 -27.24 4.73
N ALA A 282 -15.72 -26.43 5.16
CA ALA A 282 -14.67 -25.92 4.31
C ALA A 282 -13.74 -27.06 3.81
N VAL A 283 -13.42 -28.01 4.67
CA VAL A 283 -12.63 -29.19 4.30
C VAL A 283 -13.42 -30.11 3.36
N CYS A 284 -14.71 -30.39 3.63
CA CYS A 284 -15.57 -31.14 2.71
C CYS A 284 -15.57 -30.50 1.31
N TRP A 285 -15.77 -29.18 1.23
CA TRP A 285 -15.72 -28.44 -0.01
C TRP A 285 -14.34 -28.54 -0.70
N ALA A 286 -13.25 -28.45 0.07
CA ALA A 286 -11.91 -28.53 -0.48
C ALA A 286 -11.62 -29.88 -1.16
N TYR A 287 -12.13 -30.99 -0.62
CA TYR A 287 -12.05 -32.31 -1.28
C TYR A 287 -12.97 -32.41 -2.49
N GLN A 288 -14.21 -31.91 -2.41
CA GLN A 288 -15.14 -31.91 -3.55
C GLN A 288 -14.58 -31.14 -4.75
N THR A 289 -13.91 -30.01 -4.50
CA THR A 289 -13.34 -29.16 -5.55
C THR A 289 -11.92 -29.58 -5.95
N ARG A 290 -11.32 -30.58 -5.29
CA ARG A 290 -9.94 -31.00 -5.45
C ARG A 290 -8.90 -29.93 -5.08
N LEU A 291 -9.29 -28.96 -4.28
CA LEU A 291 -8.36 -28.05 -3.61
C LEU A 291 -7.45 -28.84 -2.67
N LEU A 292 -8.03 -29.78 -1.91
CA LEU A 292 -7.31 -30.87 -1.22
C LEU A 292 -7.44 -32.16 -2.00
N ARG A 293 -6.42 -33.01 -1.90
CA ARG A 293 -6.35 -34.33 -2.54
C ARG A 293 -5.93 -35.39 -1.54
N GLN A 294 -6.41 -36.60 -1.70
CA GLN A 294 -6.13 -37.74 -0.80
C GLN A 294 -4.65 -38.06 -0.55
N ASN A 295 -3.77 -37.65 -1.47
CA ASN A 295 -2.33 -37.88 -1.37
C ASN A 295 -1.53 -36.60 -1.05
N ASP A 296 -2.20 -35.52 -0.64
CA ASP A 296 -1.48 -34.33 -0.22
C ASP A 296 -0.73 -34.62 1.09
N PRO A 297 0.53 -34.16 1.23
CA PRO A 297 1.20 -34.21 2.52
C PRO A 297 0.48 -33.28 3.49
N ASN A 298 0.31 -33.70 4.71
CA ASN A 298 -0.47 -33.04 5.78
C ASN A 298 -1.99 -33.17 5.61
N THR A 299 -2.57 -34.13 6.27
CA THR A 299 -4.02 -34.30 6.42
C THR A 299 -4.53 -33.85 7.77
N ASP A 300 -3.66 -33.40 8.66
CA ASP A 300 -4.06 -32.77 9.91
C ASP A 300 -4.41 -31.29 9.67
N TYR A 301 -5.68 -30.93 9.82
CA TYR A 301 -6.18 -29.57 9.55
C TYR A 301 -5.78 -28.57 10.64
N ASP A 302 -5.31 -29.04 11.77
CA ASP A 302 -4.69 -28.23 12.83
C ASP A 302 -3.19 -27.99 12.59
N ASP A 303 -2.59 -28.67 11.62
CA ASP A 303 -1.22 -28.45 11.23
C ASP A 303 -1.01 -27.04 10.64
N LYS A 304 0.19 -26.56 10.85
CA LYS A 304 0.63 -25.23 10.45
C LYS A 304 0.99 -25.23 8.97
N VAL A 305 0.52 -24.22 8.26
CA VAL A 305 0.79 -24.03 6.83
C VAL A 305 2.18 -23.44 6.62
N ASP A 306 2.94 -24.00 5.69
CA ASP A 306 4.18 -23.42 5.19
C ASP A 306 3.98 -22.68 3.85
N TYR A 307 5.00 -21.95 3.39
CA TYR A 307 4.94 -21.19 2.13
C TYR A 307 4.63 -22.08 0.92
N GLN A 308 5.23 -23.24 0.85
CA GLN A 308 5.02 -24.17 -0.27
C GLN A 308 3.56 -24.61 -0.34
N THR A 309 3.00 -25.01 0.77
CA THR A 309 1.60 -25.43 0.88
C THR A 309 0.65 -24.28 0.56
N ALA A 310 0.94 -23.08 1.07
CA ALA A 310 0.15 -21.88 0.77
C ALA A 310 0.12 -21.60 -0.74
N CYS A 311 1.26 -21.56 -1.41
CA CYS A 311 1.33 -21.34 -2.85
C CYS A 311 0.54 -22.41 -3.64
N VAL A 312 0.64 -23.69 -3.24
CA VAL A 312 -0.09 -24.78 -3.89
C VAL A 312 -1.61 -24.59 -3.78
N LEU A 313 -2.09 -24.26 -2.59
CA LEU A 313 -3.53 -24.03 -2.35
C LEU A 313 -4.04 -22.81 -3.09
N ILE A 314 -3.30 -21.72 -3.06
CA ILE A 314 -3.63 -20.47 -3.78
C ILE A 314 -3.73 -20.75 -5.28
N ARG A 315 -2.74 -21.40 -5.87
CA ARG A 315 -2.76 -21.70 -7.30
C ARG A 315 -3.88 -22.67 -7.68
N ARG A 316 -4.16 -23.70 -6.87
CA ARG A 316 -5.28 -24.61 -7.11
C ARG A 316 -6.62 -23.87 -7.07
N TYR A 317 -6.77 -22.95 -6.13
CA TYR A 317 -7.94 -22.08 -6.06
C TYR A 317 -8.09 -21.19 -7.30
N ALA A 318 -7.00 -20.56 -7.73
CA ALA A 318 -6.98 -19.74 -8.94
C ALA A 318 -7.40 -20.53 -10.19
N ILE A 319 -6.91 -21.77 -10.34
CA ILE A 319 -7.33 -22.68 -11.42
C ILE A 319 -8.85 -22.96 -11.33
N MET A 320 -9.35 -23.24 -10.15
CA MET A 320 -10.78 -23.49 -9.93
C MET A 320 -11.62 -22.26 -10.28
N ALA A 321 -11.12 -21.06 -10.01
CA ALA A 321 -11.75 -19.79 -10.34
C ALA A 321 -11.60 -19.39 -11.83
N GLY A 322 -10.89 -20.18 -12.63
CA GLY A 322 -10.73 -19.92 -14.07
C GLY A 322 -9.58 -18.98 -14.43
N VAL A 323 -8.72 -18.64 -13.47
CA VAL A 323 -7.55 -17.79 -13.70
C VAL A 323 -6.49 -18.55 -14.47
N ASP A 324 -5.81 -17.90 -15.42
CA ASP A 324 -4.66 -18.47 -16.10
C ASP A 324 -3.46 -18.57 -15.15
N THR A 325 -3.03 -19.78 -14.91
CA THR A 325 -1.90 -20.11 -14.02
C THR A 325 -0.72 -20.73 -14.77
N GLY A 326 -0.56 -20.36 -16.05
CA GLY A 326 0.61 -20.74 -16.85
C GLY A 326 1.91 -20.18 -16.25
N VAL A 327 3.01 -20.90 -16.41
CA VAL A 327 4.35 -20.46 -15.99
C VAL A 327 5.36 -20.73 -17.11
N ASP A 328 6.43 -19.96 -17.17
CA ASP A 328 7.51 -20.17 -18.12
C ASP A 328 8.16 -21.54 -17.91
N GLN A 329 8.17 -22.34 -18.99
CA GLN A 329 8.68 -23.73 -18.93
C GLN A 329 10.21 -23.79 -18.80
N THR A 330 10.93 -22.73 -19.16
CA THR A 330 12.38 -22.65 -19.04
C THR A 330 12.77 -22.36 -17.60
N GLN A 331 12.10 -21.39 -16.99
CA GLN A 331 12.27 -21.09 -15.56
C GLN A 331 11.88 -22.29 -14.69
N LEU A 332 10.76 -22.95 -14.98
CA LEU A 332 10.34 -24.17 -14.25
C LEU A 332 11.39 -25.29 -14.32
N ARG A 333 11.98 -25.52 -15.50
CA ARG A 333 13.03 -26.55 -15.63
C ARG A 333 14.31 -26.16 -14.89
N GLN A 334 14.65 -24.87 -14.87
CA GLN A 334 15.79 -24.38 -14.11
C GLN A 334 15.56 -24.55 -12.61
N LEU A 335 14.41 -24.10 -12.11
CA LEU A 335 14.02 -24.19 -10.71
C LEU A 335 14.08 -25.64 -10.19
N LEU A 336 13.55 -26.60 -10.97
CA LEU A 336 13.58 -28.01 -10.60
C LEU A 336 14.97 -28.64 -10.66
N ARG A 337 15.88 -28.11 -11.46
CA ARG A 337 17.30 -28.57 -11.47
C ARG A 337 18.04 -28.06 -10.24
N ASP A 338 17.80 -26.83 -9.87
CA ASP A 338 18.48 -26.17 -8.76
C ASP A 338 17.93 -26.63 -7.40
N ASN A 339 16.68 -27.15 -7.38
CA ASN A 339 15.97 -27.64 -6.20
C ASN A 339 15.40 -29.05 -6.45
N PRO A 340 16.22 -30.11 -6.42
CA PRO A 340 15.81 -31.48 -6.80
C PRO A 340 14.75 -32.08 -5.87
N ASP A 341 14.65 -31.65 -4.63
CA ASP A 341 13.65 -32.11 -3.65
C ASP A 341 12.28 -31.43 -3.82
N LEU A 342 12.20 -30.36 -4.61
CA LEU A 342 10.95 -29.62 -4.86
C LEU A 342 10.08 -30.39 -5.86
N ASN A 343 8.85 -30.72 -5.48
CA ASN A 343 7.94 -31.36 -6.41
C ASN A 343 7.46 -30.39 -7.50
N ARG A 344 7.07 -30.93 -8.66
CA ARG A 344 6.70 -30.11 -9.83
C ARG A 344 5.47 -29.22 -9.62
N GLU A 345 4.50 -29.65 -8.80
CA GLU A 345 3.31 -28.87 -8.51
C GLU A 345 3.66 -27.65 -7.64
N ALA A 346 4.47 -27.87 -6.61
CA ALA A 346 4.97 -26.81 -5.75
C ALA A 346 5.83 -25.81 -6.52
N ALA A 347 6.76 -26.30 -7.36
CA ALA A 347 7.58 -25.43 -8.21
C ALA A 347 6.74 -24.53 -9.12
N LYS A 348 5.69 -25.07 -9.75
CA LYS A 348 4.75 -24.25 -10.56
C LYS A 348 3.99 -23.27 -9.73
N ALA A 349 3.56 -23.65 -8.54
CA ALA A 349 2.79 -22.79 -7.66
C ALA A 349 3.61 -21.62 -7.16
N MET A 350 4.84 -21.86 -6.74
CA MET A 350 5.76 -20.84 -6.26
C MET A 350 6.15 -19.87 -7.38
N LEU A 351 6.48 -20.35 -8.59
CA LEU A 351 6.77 -19.50 -9.75
C LEU A 351 5.57 -18.62 -10.12
N TRP A 352 4.37 -19.18 -10.13
CA TRP A 352 3.18 -18.43 -10.46
C TRP A 352 2.85 -17.36 -9.41
N CYS A 353 2.97 -17.69 -8.13
CA CYS A 353 2.76 -16.73 -7.05
C CYS A 353 3.81 -15.60 -7.06
N ASP A 354 5.07 -15.91 -7.45
CA ASP A 354 6.14 -14.94 -7.63
C ASP A 354 5.84 -14.00 -8.82
N GLU A 355 5.52 -14.57 -9.98
CA GLU A 355 5.18 -13.80 -11.18
C GLU A 355 3.99 -12.85 -10.97
N LYS A 356 3.09 -13.20 -10.05
CA LYS A 356 1.88 -12.43 -9.71
C LYS A 356 2.04 -11.57 -8.45
N ASP A 357 3.22 -11.48 -7.88
CA ASP A 357 3.49 -10.73 -6.64
C ASP A 357 2.54 -11.09 -5.47
N ILE A 358 2.00 -12.30 -5.45
CA ILE A 358 1.04 -12.73 -4.42
C ILE A 358 1.74 -12.97 -3.08
N THR A 359 2.92 -13.58 -3.12
CA THR A 359 3.66 -13.99 -1.92
C THR A 359 4.99 -13.24 -1.74
N THR A 360 5.43 -12.48 -2.74
CA THR A 360 6.80 -11.98 -2.88
C THR A 360 6.92 -10.48 -2.97
N ARG A 361 5.87 -9.72 -2.67
CA ARG A 361 5.92 -8.25 -2.82
C ARG A 361 7.11 -7.61 -2.10
N ASP A 362 7.63 -8.28 -1.07
CA ASP A 362 8.79 -7.86 -0.27
C ASP A 362 9.90 -8.92 -0.22
N SER A 363 9.84 -9.97 -1.06
CA SER A 363 10.77 -11.11 -1.01
C SER A 363 11.03 -11.63 -2.41
N SER A 364 12.25 -12.05 -2.72
CA SER A 364 12.58 -12.72 -3.98
C SER A 364 12.16 -14.20 -3.98
N LEU A 365 12.01 -14.80 -5.17
CA LEU A 365 11.77 -16.25 -5.30
C LEU A 365 12.84 -17.08 -4.57
N ASP A 366 14.11 -16.62 -4.58
CA ASP A 366 15.21 -17.30 -3.89
C ASP A 366 15.01 -17.29 -2.36
N GLU A 367 14.51 -16.19 -1.79
CA GLU A 367 14.16 -16.09 -0.36
C GLU A 367 12.96 -16.98 -0.02
N LEU A 368 11.96 -17.04 -0.90
CA LEU A 368 10.84 -17.97 -0.74
C LEU A 368 11.26 -19.43 -0.78
N LEU A 369 12.17 -19.78 -1.67
CA LEU A 369 12.70 -21.15 -1.75
C LEU A 369 13.51 -21.51 -0.51
N ALA A 370 14.33 -20.58 -0.01
CA ALA A 370 15.05 -20.76 1.24
C ALA A 370 14.11 -20.92 2.45
N SER A 371 12.91 -20.36 2.37
CA SER A 371 11.87 -20.40 3.40
C SER A 371 10.70 -21.33 3.07
N ALA A 372 10.79 -22.16 2.02
CA ALA A 372 9.68 -22.98 1.53
C ALA A 372 9.02 -23.86 2.61
N GLY A 373 9.82 -24.40 3.53
CA GLY A 373 9.33 -25.12 4.71
C GLY A 373 9.04 -24.26 5.94
N THR A 374 9.24 -22.95 5.84
CA THR A 374 8.95 -22.02 6.93
C THR A 374 7.45 -21.81 7.05
N ARG A 375 6.94 -21.86 8.26
CA ARG A 375 5.52 -21.71 8.54
C ARG A 375 5.11 -20.26 8.40
N ILE A 376 3.97 -20.02 7.75
CA ILE A 376 3.43 -18.67 7.56
C ILE A 376 2.62 -18.22 8.78
N SER A 377 2.65 -16.93 9.04
CA SER A 377 1.79 -16.30 10.03
C SER A 377 0.39 -16.03 9.48
N ARG A 378 -0.58 -15.76 10.34
CA ARG A 378 -1.92 -15.31 9.94
C ARG A 378 -1.86 -13.99 9.16
N TYR A 379 -0.90 -13.09 9.45
CA TYR A 379 -0.66 -11.90 8.63
C TYR A 379 -0.29 -12.25 7.19
N GLN A 380 0.66 -13.16 7.00
CA GLN A 380 1.07 -13.59 5.67
C GLN A 380 -0.06 -14.29 4.92
N MET A 381 -0.77 -15.22 5.58
CA MET A 381 -1.96 -15.86 5.01
C MET A 381 -2.97 -14.82 4.52
N THR A 382 -3.31 -13.87 5.37
CA THR A 382 -4.30 -12.82 5.06
C THR A 382 -3.83 -11.94 3.91
N SER A 383 -2.55 -11.57 3.90
CA SER A 383 -1.94 -10.76 2.85
C SER A 383 -1.95 -11.49 1.48
N PHE A 384 -1.55 -12.75 1.45
CA PHE A 384 -1.53 -13.55 0.22
C PHE A 384 -2.94 -13.70 -0.38
N LEU A 385 -3.92 -14.00 0.46
CA LEU A 385 -5.31 -14.16 0.01
C LEU A 385 -5.97 -12.82 -0.35
N PHE A 386 -5.56 -11.74 0.28
CA PHE A 386 -5.94 -10.38 -0.13
C PHE A 386 -5.44 -10.07 -1.54
N TYR A 387 -4.16 -10.34 -1.84
CA TYR A 387 -3.62 -10.12 -3.19
C TYR A 387 -4.28 -11.01 -4.23
N LEU A 388 -4.54 -12.27 -3.91
CA LEU A 388 -5.30 -13.16 -4.79
C LEU A 388 -6.68 -12.57 -5.13
N CYS A 389 -7.41 -12.09 -4.13
CA CYS A 389 -8.75 -11.52 -4.32
C CYS A 389 -8.76 -10.25 -5.15
N THR A 390 -7.81 -9.34 -4.90
CA THR A 390 -7.84 -7.99 -5.45
C THR A 390 -7.18 -7.87 -6.82
N TYR A 391 -6.19 -8.71 -7.12
CA TYR A 391 -5.43 -8.61 -8.36
C TYR A 391 -5.76 -9.72 -9.38
N GLU A 392 -6.10 -10.92 -8.94
CA GLU A 392 -6.31 -12.03 -9.85
C GLU A 392 -7.79 -12.44 -10.00
N LEU A 393 -8.59 -12.29 -8.95
CA LEU A 393 -10.00 -12.71 -8.98
C LEU A 393 -10.97 -11.55 -9.25
N ASP A 394 -10.50 -10.30 -9.23
CA ASP A 394 -11.32 -9.08 -9.41
C ASP A 394 -12.59 -9.06 -8.52
N ILE A 395 -12.47 -9.60 -7.30
CA ILE A 395 -13.59 -9.66 -6.32
C ILE A 395 -13.73 -8.32 -5.58
N GLY A 396 -12.90 -7.33 -5.91
CA GLY A 396 -12.80 -6.06 -5.21
C GLY A 396 -13.53 -4.88 -5.84
N SER A 397 -14.08 -5.01 -7.05
CA SER A 397 -14.79 -3.96 -7.78
C SER A 397 -16.27 -3.86 -7.41
#